data_1bfc42bc1873a83a6c97f666b80783ad
#
_entry.id   1bfc42bc1873a83a6c97f666b80783ad
#
_cell.length_a   1.000
_cell.length_b   1.000
_cell.length_c   1.000
_cell.angle_alpha   90.00
_cell.angle_beta   90.00
_cell.angle_gamma   90.00
#
_symmetry.space_group_name_H-M   'P 1'
#
loop_
_entity.id
_entity.type
_entity.pdbx_description
1 polymer ?
#
loop_
_entity_poly.entity_id
_entity_poly.type
_entity_poly.pdbx_seq_one_letter_code
_entity_poly.pdbx_strand_id
1 'polypeptide(L)'
;AVRLEFAPASLVQSNLSGAAFTGDWLWVAGDEACGLDRLRRLDPVGREALRFGEVRDFPLADLLDLPGAAGEEADLEGMAVVDGFLWVVGSHGLKRKNAKPDRGHADNAKRLAKVALDGNRRLLACLPIEPDARGEPCLVRLAQDGRRALRLKGDAQTNLLTRALADDPHFGPYMAIPGKDNGFD
;
A
#
# COMPACT_ATOMS: atom_id res chain seq x y z
N ALA A 1 -14.51 -13.78 -15.19
CA ALA A 1 -14.38 -13.33 -13.81
C ALA A 1 -12.98 -13.69 -13.29
N VAL A 2 -12.42 -12.86 -12.42
CA VAL A 2 -11.19 -13.14 -11.67
C VAL A 2 -11.59 -13.45 -10.24
N ARG A 3 -11.02 -14.49 -9.66
CA ARG A 3 -11.23 -14.88 -8.26
C ARG A 3 -9.92 -14.74 -7.49
N LEU A 4 -9.96 -14.01 -6.38
CA LEU A 4 -8.86 -13.90 -5.42
C LEU A 4 -9.26 -14.63 -4.14
N GLU A 5 -8.39 -15.53 -3.66
CA GLU A 5 -8.60 -16.31 -2.44
C GLU A 5 -7.58 -15.88 -1.39
N PHE A 6 -8.03 -15.12 -0.41
CA PHE A 6 -7.22 -14.66 0.69
C PHE A 6 -7.26 -15.63 1.89
N ALA A 7 -6.17 -15.73 2.62
CA ALA A 7 -6.13 -16.41 3.91
C ALA A 7 -6.71 -15.49 5.01
N PRO A 8 -7.22 -16.06 6.12
CA PRO A 8 -7.74 -15.26 7.24
C PRO A 8 -6.73 -14.27 7.84
N ALA A 9 -5.43 -14.57 7.70
CA ALA A 9 -4.33 -13.73 8.19
C ALA A 9 -3.72 -12.81 7.13
N SER A 10 -4.27 -12.76 5.91
CA SER A 10 -3.79 -11.86 4.85
C SER A 10 -3.84 -10.41 5.29
N LEU A 11 -2.82 -9.62 4.93
CA LEU A 11 -2.76 -8.18 5.22
C LEU A 11 -3.80 -7.41 4.40
N VAL A 12 -4.06 -7.89 3.19
CA VAL A 12 -4.96 -7.27 2.24
C VAL A 12 -6.11 -8.23 1.94
N GLN A 13 -7.32 -7.95 2.42
CA GLN A 13 -8.50 -8.78 2.18
C GLN A 13 -9.65 -8.01 1.51
N SER A 14 -9.63 -6.69 1.64
CA SER A 14 -10.63 -5.78 1.10
C SER A 14 -9.95 -4.47 0.71
N ASN A 15 -10.70 -3.57 0.08
CA ASN A 15 -10.20 -2.24 -0.29
C ASN A 15 -8.91 -2.33 -1.12
N LEU A 16 -8.92 -3.18 -2.15
CA LEU A 16 -7.77 -3.33 -3.06
C LEU A 16 -7.62 -2.07 -3.90
N SER A 17 -6.42 -1.50 -3.88
CA SER A 17 -6.07 -0.26 -4.55
C SER A 17 -4.93 -0.44 -5.57
N GLY A 18 -4.09 -1.44 -5.39
CA GLY A 18 -2.96 -1.71 -6.28
C GLY A 18 -2.82 -3.17 -6.67
N ALA A 19 -2.37 -3.42 -7.91
CA ALA A 19 -2.03 -4.75 -8.39
C ALA A 19 -0.88 -4.72 -9.40
N ALA A 20 0.02 -5.71 -9.33
CA ALA A 20 1.10 -5.90 -10.30
C ALA A 20 1.41 -7.39 -10.48
N PHE A 21 2.05 -7.76 -11.59
CA PHE A 21 2.36 -9.15 -11.90
C PHE A 21 3.86 -9.42 -11.97
N THR A 22 4.26 -10.62 -11.54
CA THR A 22 5.56 -11.22 -11.81
C THR A 22 5.32 -12.65 -12.30
N GLY A 23 5.31 -12.87 -13.61
CA GLY A 23 4.93 -14.17 -14.17
C GLY A 23 3.51 -14.59 -13.74
N ASP A 24 3.41 -15.77 -13.12
CA ASP A 24 2.14 -16.31 -12.61
C ASP A 24 1.78 -15.82 -11.19
N TRP A 25 2.46 -14.80 -10.70
CA TRP A 25 2.24 -14.25 -9.38
C TRP A 25 1.61 -12.85 -9.46
N LEU A 26 0.61 -12.64 -8.63
CA LEU A 26 -0.11 -11.39 -8.46
C LEU A 26 0.28 -10.76 -7.12
N TRP A 27 0.81 -9.55 -7.17
CA TRP A 27 0.99 -8.67 -6.01
C TRP A 27 -0.25 -7.81 -5.85
N VAL A 28 -0.74 -7.67 -4.62
CA VAL A 28 -1.89 -6.81 -4.30
C VAL A 28 -1.61 -5.96 -3.08
N ALA A 29 -2.13 -4.77 -3.09
CA ALA A 29 -2.12 -3.83 -1.97
C ALA A 29 -3.51 -3.28 -1.71
N GLY A 30 -3.70 -2.67 -0.56
CA GLY A 30 -4.97 -2.04 -0.18
C GLY A 30 -4.76 -0.84 0.74
N ASP A 31 -5.80 -0.04 0.86
CA ASP A 31 -5.80 1.27 1.53
C ASP A 31 -5.52 1.17 3.03
N GLU A 32 -6.02 0.13 3.71
CA GLU A 32 -6.01 0.04 5.17
C GLU A 32 -4.82 -0.76 5.73
N ALA A 33 -3.91 -1.22 4.85
CA ALA A 33 -2.78 -2.05 5.24
C ALA A 33 -1.45 -1.28 5.27
N CYS A 34 -0.50 -1.75 6.09
CA CYS A 34 0.91 -1.38 6.00
C CYS A 34 1.73 -2.56 5.46
N GLY A 35 1.31 -3.10 4.35
CA GLY A 35 1.89 -4.27 3.70
C GLY A 35 1.18 -4.59 2.40
N LEU A 36 1.62 -5.67 1.81
CA LEU A 36 1.04 -6.21 0.58
C LEU A 36 1.07 -7.73 0.61
N ASP A 37 0.24 -8.35 -0.23
CA ASP A 37 0.17 -9.79 -0.37
C ASP A 37 0.60 -10.21 -1.77
N ARG A 38 1.18 -11.41 -1.87
CA ARG A 38 1.45 -12.11 -3.12
C ARG A 38 0.54 -13.34 -3.22
N LEU A 39 -0.15 -13.48 -4.33
CA LEU A 39 -0.99 -14.62 -4.64
C LEU A 39 -0.42 -15.39 -5.84
N ARG A 40 -0.51 -16.71 -5.81
CA ARG A 40 -0.15 -17.60 -6.92
C ARG A 40 -1.31 -17.79 -7.86
N ARG A 41 -1.05 -17.84 -9.16
CA ARG A 41 -2.03 -18.29 -10.14
C ARG A 41 -2.34 -19.76 -9.93
N LEU A 42 -3.62 -20.09 -9.87
CA LEU A 42 -4.15 -21.44 -9.69
C LEU A 42 -4.94 -21.85 -10.93
N ASP A 43 -5.17 -23.17 -11.09
CA ASP A 43 -6.04 -23.66 -12.12
C ASP A 43 -7.46 -23.14 -11.91
N PRO A 44 -8.13 -22.68 -12.98
CA PRO A 44 -9.51 -22.21 -12.90
C PRO A 44 -10.46 -23.32 -12.45
N VAL A 45 -11.48 -22.96 -11.67
CA VAL A 45 -12.54 -23.89 -11.26
C VAL A 45 -13.89 -23.33 -11.72
N GLY A 46 -14.66 -24.16 -12.40
CA GLY A 46 -15.98 -23.79 -12.89
C GLY A 46 -15.92 -22.80 -14.07
N ARG A 47 -16.54 -21.62 -13.91
CA ARG A 47 -16.64 -20.57 -14.96
C ARG A 47 -15.64 -19.42 -14.78
N GLU A 48 -14.68 -19.55 -13.91
CA GLU A 48 -13.67 -18.52 -13.64
C GLU A 48 -12.66 -18.50 -14.79
N ALA A 49 -12.27 -17.29 -15.21
CA ALA A 49 -11.24 -17.13 -16.24
C ALA A 49 -9.83 -17.17 -15.61
N LEU A 50 -9.69 -16.57 -14.42
CA LEU A 50 -8.43 -16.52 -13.66
C LEU A 50 -8.73 -16.74 -12.19
N ARG A 51 -7.83 -17.46 -11.51
CA ARG A 51 -7.91 -17.73 -10.09
C ARG A 51 -6.53 -17.54 -9.47
N PHE A 52 -6.48 -16.84 -8.33
CA PHE A 52 -5.27 -16.62 -7.55
C PHE A 52 -5.51 -16.94 -6.08
N GLY A 53 -4.53 -17.57 -5.43
CA GLY A 53 -4.59 -17.94 -4.01
C GLY A 53 -3.20 -18.26 -3.50
N GLU A 54 -3.07 -19.11 -2.47
CA GLU A 54 -1.79 -19.43 -1.82
C GLU A 54 -1.06 -18.15 -1.40
N VAL A 55 -1.74 -17.36 -0.58
CA VAL A 55 -1.31 -16.02 -0.18
C VAL A 55 -0.05 -16.06 0.68
N ARG A 56 0.87 -15.15 0.40
CA ARG A 56 1.98 -14.80 1.27
C ARG A 56 1.99 -13.30 1.51
N ASP A 57 2.03 -12.91 2.76
CA ASP A 57 2.05 -11.52 3.23
C ASP A 57 3.47 -10.97 3.36
N PHE A 58 3.60 -9.67 3.15
CA PHE A 58 4.84 -8.90 3.22
C PHE A 58 4.60 -7.59 3.96
N PRO A 59 4.78 -7.56 5.30
CA PRO A 59 4.73 -6.31 6.06
C PRO A 59 5.84 -5.36 5.59
N LEU A 60 5.49 -4.11 5.28
CA LEU A 60 6.49 -3.13 4.82
C LEU A 60 7.53 -2.80 5.88
N ALA A 61 7.19 -2.91 7.16
CA ALA A 61 8.13 -2.70 8.26
C ALA A 61 9.31 -3.69 8.29
N ASP A 62 9.12 -4.89 7.72
CA ASP A 62 10.19 -5.89 7.61
C ASP A 62 11.15 -5.57 6.46
N LEU A 63 10.69 -4.78 5.49
CA LEU A 63 11.40 -4.49 4.26
C LEU A 63 12.04 -3.10 4.23
N LEU A 64 11.45 -2.12 4.94
CA LEU A 64 11.83 -0.71 4.89
C LEU A 64 11.92 -0.10 6.28
N ASP A 65 12.72 0.95 6.40
CA ASP A 65 12.62 1.89 7.51
C ASP A 65 11.49 2.87 7.18
N LEU A 66 10.31 2.64 7.76
CA LEU A 66 9.10 3.38 7.45
C LEU A 66 9.19 4.86 7.90
N PRO A 67 8.52 5.80 7.21
CA PRO A 67 8.48 7.20 7.65
C PRO A 67 7.60 7.41 8.89
N GLY A 68 6.58 6.59 9.10
CA GLY A 68 5.69 6.58 10.25
C GLY A 68 5.83 5.32 11.09
N ALA A 69 4.92 5.11 12.05
CA ALA A 69 4.92 3.90 12.87
C ALA A 69 4.51 2.66 12.06
N ALA A 70 5.03 1.48 12.44
CA ALA A 70 4.77 0.22 11.72
C ALA A 70 3.27 -0.17 11.66
N GLY A 71 2.46 0.31 12.60
CA GLY A 71 1.00 0.07 12.64
C GLY A 71 0.16 1.16 11.98
N GLU A 72 0.77 2.18 11.39
CA GLU A 72 0.05 3.18 10.60
C GLU A 72 -0.17 2.68 9.17
N GLU A 73 -1.31 3.03 8.58
CA GLU A 73 -1.65 2.68 7.20
C GLU A 73 -0.65 3.30 6.21
N ALA A 74 -0.25 2.53 5.20
CA ALA A 74 0.53 3.04 4.08
C ALA A 74 -0.36 3.56 2.95
N ASP A 75 -1.62 3.12 2.91
CA ASP A 75 -2.62 3.57 1.93
C ASP A 75 -2.01 3.53 0.51
N LEU A 76 -1.63 2.31 0.11
CA LEU A 76 -0.94 2.11 -1.16
C LEU A 76 -1.93 2.22 -2.32
N GLU A 77 -1.72 3.17 -3.20
CA GLU A 77 -2.61 3.49 -4.32
C GLU A 77 -2.10 2.95 -5.67
N GLY A 78 -0.85 2.58 -5.73
CA GLY A 78 -0.31 2.06 -6.97
C GLY A 78 0.93 1.19 -6.79
N MET A 79 1.12 0.28 -7.75
CA MET A 79 2.31 -0.54 -7.83
C MET A 79 2.68 -0.92 -9.25
N ALA A 80 3.97 -1.14 -9.49
CA ALA A 80 4.50 -1.58 -10.78
C ALA A 80 5.72 -2.47 -10.58
N VAL A 81 5.92 -3.44 -11.46
CA VAL A 81 7.15 -4.25 -11.51
C VAL A 81 8.05 -3.71 -12.62
N VAL A 82 9.23 -3.22 -12.26
CA VAL A 82 10.22 -2.66 -13.19
C VAL A 82 11.61 -3.10 -12.75
N ASP A 83 12.39 -3.64 -13.67
CA ASP A 83 13.82 -4.00 -13.48
C ASP A 83 14.10 -4.83 -12.24
N GLY A 84 13.22 -5.81 -11.95
CA GLY A 84 13.37 -6.70 -10.80
C GLY A 84 13.02 -6.06 -9.45
N PHE A 85 12.35 -4.92 -9.45
CA PHE A 85 11.78 -4.29 -8.28
C PHE A 85 10.26 -4.22 -8.37
N LEU A 86 9.60 -4.37 -7.24
CA LEU A 86 8.24 -3.92 -7.04
C LEU A 86 8.27 -2.48 -6.52
N TRP A 87 7.76 -1.55 -7.31
CA TRP A 87 7.55 -0.17 -6.93
C TRP A 87 6.18 -0.02 -6.29
N VAL A 88 6.10 0.76 -5.22
CA VAL A 88 4.86 1.06 -4.50
C VAL A 88 4.77 2.54 -4.18
N VAL A 89 3.57 3.09 -4.23
CA VAL A 89 3.28 4.48 -3.89
C VAL A 89 2.08 4.54 -2.95
N GLY A 90 2.21 5.30 -1.86
CA GLY A 90 1.10 5.64 -0.98
C GLY A 90 0.33 6.86 -1.50
N SER A 91 -0.84 7.12 -0.94
CA SER A 91 -1.73 8.20 -1.38
C SER A 91 -1.14 9.60 -1.26
N HIS A 92 -0.16 9.82 -0.40
CA HIS A 92 0.36 11.14 -0.04
C HIS A 92 -0.71 12.09 0.55
N GLY A 93 -1.94 11.60 0.71
CA GLY A 93 -3.10 12.31 1.20
C GLY A 93 -3.19 12.43 2.73
N LEU A 94 -4.18 13.18 3.17
CA LEU A 94 -4.61 13.26 4.57
C LEU A 94 -5.86 12.41 4.75
N LYS A 95 -6.08 11.92 5.98
CA LYS A 95 -7.33 11.21 6.30
C LYS A 95 -8.17 11.94 7.33
N ARG A 96 -9.48 11.80 7.20
CA ARG A 96 -10.44 12.21 8.21
C ARG A 96 -10.98 11.00 8.94
N LYS A 97 -11.07 11.07 10.27
CA LYS A 97 -11.66 9.98 11.06
C LYS A 97 -13.15 9.85 10.77
N ASN A 98 -13.63 8.63 10.56
CA ASN A 98 -15.04 8.33 10.38
C ASN A 98 -15.82 8.42 11.71
N ALA A 99 -17.12 8.72 11.63
CA ALA A 99 -18.05 8.47 12.72
C ALA A 99 -18.10 6.96 13.04
N LYS A 100 -18.33 6.63 14.32
CA LYS A 100 -18.55 5.26 14.78
C LYS A 100 -19.96 5.09 15.30
N PRO A 101 -20.69 4.02 14.91
CA PRO A 101 -22.09 3.81 15.35
C PRO A 101 -22.26 3.67 16.87
N ASP A 102 -21.23 3.15 17.55
CA ASP A 102 -21.16 2.93 18.99
C ASP A 102 -20.85 4.19 19.80
N ARG A 103 -20.69 5.36 19.16
CA ARG A 103 -20.34 6.62 19.82
C ARG A 103 -21.45 7.66 19.72
N GLY A 104 -21.59 8.47 20.78
CA GLY A 104 -22.55 9.58 20.83
C GLY A 104 -22.21 10.72 19.83
N HIS A 105 -23.19 11.58 19.58
CA HIS A 105 -23.08 12.70 18.62
C HIS A 105 -21.86 13.60 18.88
N ALA A 106 -21.63 14.00 20.13
CA ALA A 106 -20.52 14.91 20.48
C ALA A 106 -19.16 14.29 20.20
N ASP A 107 -18.97 12.99 20.46
CA ASP A 107 -17.73 12.28 20.18
C ASP A 107 -17.52 12.07 18.68
N ASN A 108 -18.59 11.78 17.96
CA ASN A 108 -18.54 11.65 16.50
C ASN A 108 -18.24 13.00 15.83
N ALA A 109 -18.79 14.11 16.32
CA ALA A 109 -18.46 15.44 15.82
C ALA A 109 -16.96 15.77 16.01
N LYS A 110 -16.38 15.45 17.18
CA LYS A 110 -14.94 15.59 17.43
C LYS A 110 -14.08 14.71 16.50
N ARG A 111 -14.54 13.49 16.21
CA ARG A 111 -13.85 12.58 15.29
C ARG A 111 -13.85 13.12 13.86
N LEU A 112 -15.02 13.53 13.37
CA LEU A 112 -15.18 14.09 12.02
C LEU A 112 -14.41 15.41 11.84
N ALA A 113 -14.23 16.20 12.89
CA ALA A 113 -13.40 17.41 12.86
C ALA A 113 -11.89 17.11 12.79
N LYS A 114 -11.46 15.88 13.13
CA LYS A 114 -10.03 15.52 13.20
C LYS A 114 -9.50 15.07 11.87
N VAL A 115 -8.62 15.89 11.29
CA VAL A 115 -7.73 15.50 10.19
C VAL A 115 -6.49 14.83 10.77
N ALA A 116 -6.04 13.75 10.16
CA ALA A 116 -4.86 13.00 10.57
C ALA A 116 -3.96 12.72 9.37
N LEU A 117 -2.68 12.63 9.64
CA LEU A 117 -1.67 12.12 8.73
C LEU A 117 -1.09 10.87 9.33
N ASP A 118 -1.19 9.76 8.61
CA ASP A 118 -0.38 8.58 8.88
C ASP A 118 0.90 8.71 8.04
N GLY A 119 2.05 8.68 8.70
CA GLY A 119 3.32 9.00 8.05
C GLY A 119 3.66 8.06 6.89
N ASN A 120 3.20 6.80 6.96
CA ASN A 120 3.43 5.78 5.94
C ASN A 120 2.71 6.08 4.61
N ARG A 121 1.69 6.93 4.61
CA ARG A 121 1.05 7.43 3.38
C ARG A 121 2.01 8.22 2.49
N ARG A 122 3.13 8.72 3.06
CA ARG A 122 4.19 9.43 2.32
C ARG A 122 5.19 8.49 1.64
N LEU A 123 4.82 7.25 1.43
CA LEU A 123 5.70 6.24 0.86
C LEU A 123 5.74 6.34 -0.68
N LEU A 124 6.95 6.39 -1.23
CA LEU A 124 7.31 5.98 -2.57
C LEU A 124 8.55 5.12 -2.41
N ALA A 125 8.45 3.84 -2.75
CA ALA A 125 9.50 2.87 -2.47
C ALA A 125 9.67 1.87 -3.62
N CYS A 126 10.84 1.23 -3.65
CA CYS A 126 11.13 0.09 -4.50
C CYS A 126 11.68 -1.07 -3.65
N LEU A 127 11.14 -2.25 -3.88
CA LEU A 127 11.41 -3.47 -3.14
C LEU A 127 12.00 -4.51 -4.10
N PRO A 128 13.23 -5.01 -3.89
CA PRO A 128 13.81 -6.03 -4.74
C PRO A 128 12.95 -7.30 -4.73
N ILE A 129 12.73 -7.85 -5.91
CA ILE A 129 12.13 -9.16 -6.09
C ILE A 129 13.27 -10.15 -6.38
N GLU A 130 13.36 -11.22 -5.60
CA GLU A 130 14.24 -12.34 -5.88
C GLU A 130 13.54 -13.69 -5.62
N PRO A 131 14.00 -14.79 -6.23
CA PRO A 131 13.45 -16.11 -5.92
C PRO A 131 13.84 -16.54 -4.50
N ASP A 132 12.90 -17.06 -3.74
CA ASP A 132 13.17 -17.74 -2.48
C ASP A 132 13.70 -19.16 -2.70
N ALA A 133 13.88 -19.94 -1.62
CA ALA A 133 14.38 -21.31 -1.68
C ALA A 133 13.52 -22.28 -2.54
N ARG A 134 12.28 -21.89 -2.83
CA ARG A 134 11.34 -22.65 -3.70
C ARG A 134 11.32 -22.12 -5.14
N GLY A 135 12.11 -21.08 -5.44
CA GLY A 135 12.08 -20.39 -6.73
C GLY A 135 10.90 -19.44 -6.90
N GLU A 136 10.17 -19.13 -5.83
CA GLU A 136 9.01 -18.24 -5.85
C GLU A 136 9.44 -16.76 -5.64
N PRO A 137 8.86 -15.79 -6.35
CA PRO A 137 9.22 -14.38 -6.19
C PRO A 137 8.93 -13.90 -4.77
N CYS A 138 9.92 -13.34 -4.12
CA CYS A 138 9.89 -12.89 -2.73
C CYS A 138 10.43 -11.46 -2.66
N LEU A 139 9.81 -10.61 -1.84
CA LEU A 139 10.35 -9.29 -1.55
C LEU A 139 11.39 -9.41 -0.45
N VAL A 140 12.51 -8.72 -0.65
CA VAL A 140 13.62 -8.74 0.29
C VAL A 140 14.14 -7.33 0.58
N ARG A 141 14.68 -7.14 1.79
CA ARG A 141 15.34 -5.87 2.16
C ARG A 141 16.66 -5.69 1.43
N LEU A 142 17.37 -6.79 1.20
CA LEU A 142 18.65 -6.84 0.50
C LEU A 142 18.70 -8.12 -0.34
N ALA A 143 18.76 -7.97 -1.65
CA ALA A 143 18.91 -9.07 -2.59
C ALA A 143 20.37 -9.57 -2.66
N GLN A 144 20.57 -10.81 -3.10
CA GLN A 144 21.90 -11.44 -3.24
C GLN A 144 22.80 -10.71 -4.24
N ASP A 145 22.23 -10.05 -5.24
CA ASP A 145 22.94 -9.24 -6.23
C ASP A 145 23.26 -7.82 -5.74
N GLY A 146 22.93 -7.50 -4.48
CA GLY A 146 23.21 -6.21 -3.85
C GLY A 146 22.11 -5.16 -4.03
N ARG A 147 21.01 -5.43 -4.78
CA ARG A 147 19.85 -4.54 -4.83
C ARG A 147 19.25 -4.42 -3.44
N ARG A 148 18.84 -3.22 -3.06
CA ARG A 148 18.27 -2.92 -1.74
C ARG A 148 16.88 -2.36 -1.85
N ALA A 149 16.03 -2.68 -0.87
CA ALA A 149 14.79 -1.96 -0.66
C ALA A 149 15.10 -0.52 -0.27
N LEU A 150 14.51 0.42 -0.98
CA LEU A 150 14.73 1.84 -0.79
C LEU A 150 13.40 2.56 -0.81
N ARG A 151 13.30 3.63 -0.04
CA ARG A 151 12.20 4.59 -0.13
C ARG A 151 12.70 5.99 -0.41
N LEU A 152 11.82 6.82 -0.95
CA LEU A 152 12.09 8.23 -1.12
C LEU A 152 12.38 8.86 0.25
N LYS A 153 13.52 9.54 0.36
CA LYS A 153 14.00 10.12 1.61
C LYS A 153 13.07 11.24 2.08
N GLY A 154 12.71 11.18 3.35
CA GLY A 154 11.83 12.12 4.03
C GLY A 154 11.40 11.56 5.38
N ASP A 155 10.49 12.26 6.03
CA ASP A 155 9.92 11.91 7.33
C ASP A 155 8.41 11.65 7.24
N ALA A 156 7.75 11.52 8.38
CA ALA A 156 6.30 11.31 8.46
C ALA A 156 5.46 12.48 7.92
N GLN A 157 6.05 13.65 7.75
CA GLN A 157 5.34 14.87 7.34
C GLN A 157 5.53 15.14 5.85
N THR A 158 6.75 14.92 5.32
CA THR A 158 7.09 15.38 3.98
C THR A 158 8.27 14.62 3.37
N ASN A 159 8.27 14.56 2.04
CA ASN A 159 9.41 14.14 1.21
C ASN A 159 9.46 15.01 -0.06
N LEU A 160 10.38 14.73 -0.97
CA LEU A 160 10.51 15.49 -2.22
C LEU A 160 9.24 15.44 -3.09
N LEU A 161 8.58 14.28 -3.18
CA LEU A 161 7.35 14.13 -3.96
C LEU A 161 6.21 14.94 -3.34
N THR A 162 6.01 14.84 -2.02
CA THR A 162 4.97 15.61 -1.32
C THR A 162 5.14 17.11 -1.52
N ARG A 163 6.39 17.61 -1.52
CA ARG A 163 6.67 19.01 -1.78
C ARG A 163 6.39 19.40 -3.21
N ALA A 164 6.84 18.59 -4.17
CA ALA A 164 6.57 18.84 -5.59
C ALA A 164 5.05 18.86 -5.88
N LEU A 165 4.27 17.96 -5.27
CA LEU A 165 2.82 17.96 -5.39
C LEU A 165 2.19 19.21 -4.75
N ALA A 166 2.68 19.64 -3.59
CA ALA A 166 2.17 20.83 -2.91
C ALA A 166 2.49 22.14 -3.68
N ASP A 167 3.61 22.17 -4.39
CA ASP A 167 4.04 23.32 -5.19
C ASP A 167 3.38 23.32 -6.59
N ASP A 168 2.78 22.23 -7.01
CA ASP A 168 2.10 22.12 -8.30
C ASP A 168 0.77 22.89 -8.29
N PRO A 169 0.49 23.75 -9.30
CA PRO A 169 -0.71 24.58 -9.33
C PRO A 169 -2.03 23.79 -9.44
N HIS A 170 -1.99 22.54 -9.91
CA HIS A 170 -3.17 21.69 -10.05
C HIS A 170 -3.40 20.83 -8.81
N PHE A 171 -2.35 20.28 -8.19
CA PHE A 171 -2.45 19.38 -7.04
C PHE A 171 -2.37 20.11 -5.69
N GLY A 172 -1.54 21.16 -5.60
CA GLY A 172 -1.29 21.90 -4.37
C GLY A 172 -2.53 22.32 -3.58
N PRO A 173 -3.58 22.85 -4.23
CA PRO A 173 -4.82 23.23 -3.54
C PRO A 173 -5.51 22.09 -2.79
N TYR A 174 -5.30 20.84 -3.22
CA TYR A 174 -5.95 19.65 -2.66
C TYR A 174 -5.11 18.93 -1.60
N MET A 175 -3.80 19.19 -1.54
CA MET A 175 -2.87 18.50 -0.63
C MET A 175 -3.18 18.70 0.87
N ALA A 176 -3.84 19.78 1.25
CA ALA A 176 -4.26 20.07 2.62
C ALA A 176 -5.67 19.58 2.94
N ILE A 177 -6.36 18.98 1.99
CA ILE A 177 -7.73 18.49 2.11
C ILE A 177 -7.68 16.95 2.21
N PRO A 178 -8.38 16.30 3.18
CA PRO A 178 -8.47 14.84 3.21
C PRO A 178 -9.13 14.27 1.95
N GLY A 179 -8.67 13.12 1.47
CA GLY A 179 -9.20 12.46 0.27
C GLY A 179 -10.73 12.30 0.31
N LYS A 180 -11.30 11.90 1.46
CA LYS A 180 -12.77 11.81 1.65
C LYS A 180 -13.54 13.13 1.54
N ASP A 181 -12.87 14.25 1.58
CA ASP A 181 -13.44 15.60 1.43
C ASP A 181 -13.14 16.17 0.02
N ASN A 182 -12.86 15.31 -0.95
CA ASN A 182 -12.40 15.62 -2.31
C ASN A 182 -11.01 16.27 -2.32
N GLY A 183 -10.15 15.89 -1.41
CA GLY A 183 -8.74 16.25 -1.38
C GLY A 183 -7.88 15.33 -2.24
N PHE A 184 -6.58 15.47 -2.06
CA PHE A 184 -5.59 14.61 -2.71
C PHE A 184 -5.56 13.22 -2.03
N ASP A 185 -5.65 12.17 -2.85
CA ASP A 185 -5.59 10.76 -2.44
C ASP A 185 -4.97 9.90 -3.54
#